data_66ea5e63f0e4038af4b28bb39f6eed1e
#
_entry.id   66ea5e63f0e4038af4b28bb39f6eed1e
#
_cell.length_a   1.000
_cell.length_b   1.000
_cell.length_c   1.000
_cell.angle_alpha   90.00
_cell.angle_beta   90.00
_cell.angle_gamma   90.00
#
_symmetry.space_group_name_H-M   'P 1'
#
loop_
_entity.id
_entity.type
_entity.pdbx_description
1 polymer ?
#
loop_
_entity_poly.entity_id
_entity_poly.type
_entity_poly.pdbx_seq_one_letter_code
_entity_poly.pdbx_strand_id
1 'polypeptide(L)'
;RSSYAFVTDPLPREVLGKLGHTLVWESARPYLYLRSTQEGRLLIGGEDDDEDIAERRDARVMEKARTLAAKVEALWPDLEINPTFCWGGTFAETDDGLPYFGPHESLGPRVHFAMAYGGNGITYSMIGAQLLRALIEGREHPLGALFSLQREPSMASTRR
;
A
#
# COMPACT_ATOMS: atom_id res chain seq x y z
N ARG A 1 4.74 7.28 -6.28
CA ARG A 1 5.64 6.64 -5.30
C ARG A 1 5.70 5.15 -5.56
N SER A 2 6.77 4.50 -5.13
CA SER A 2 6.91 3.05 -5.20
C SER A 2 7.14 2.45 -3.82
N SER A 3 6.61 1.26 -3.61
CA SER A 3 6.83 0.43 -2.42
C SER A 3 7.46 -0.89 -2.84
N TYR A 4 8.21 -1.49 -1.95
CA TYR A 4 8.96 -2.71 -2.20
C TYR A 4 8.55 -3.79 -1.22
N ALA A 5 8.55 -5.02 -1.67
CA ALA A 5 8.22 -6.14 -0.83
C ALA A 5 8.94 -7.42 -1.28
N PHE A 6 9.02 -8.38 -0.36
CA PHE A 6 9.45 -9.73 -0.66
C PHE A 6 8.75 -10.76 0.23
N VAL A 7 8.84 -12.01 -0.16
CA VAL A 7 8.49 -13.14 0.69
C VAL A 7 9.72 -14.02 0.91
N THR A 8 9.78 -14.67 2.07
CA THR A 8 10.78 -15.71 2.39
C THR A 8 10.32 -17.07 1.91
N ASP A 9 11.21 -18.06 1.96
CA ASP A 9 10.79 -19.46 2.02
C ASP A 9 10.01 -19.74 3.32
N PRO A 10 9.24 -20.84 3.40
CA PRO A 10 8.56 -21.21 4.62
C PRO A 10 9.54 -21.36 5.79
N LEU A 11 9.26 -20.73 6.89
CA LEU A 11 10.02 -20.83 8.13
C LEU A 11 9.34 -21.82 9.08
N PRO A 12 10.11 -22.56 9.89
CA PRO A 12 9.55 -23.43 10.91
C PRO A 12 8.66 -22.66 11.90
N ARG A 13 7.59 -23.27 12.37
CA ARG A 13 6.65 -22.62 13.33
C ARG A 13 7.33 -22.17 14.59
N GLU A 14 8.31 -22.90 15.06
CA GLU A 14 9.12 -22.61 16.24
C GLU A 14 9.93 -21.34 16.06
N VAL A 15 10.45 -21.11 14.85
CA VAL A 15 11.20 -19.90 14.46
C VAL A 15 10.28 -18.70 14.32
N LEU A 16 9.10 -18.88 13.73
CA LEU A 16 8.12 -17.81 13.60
C LEU A 16 7.56 -17.37 14.95
N GLY A 17 7.37 -18.29 15.89
CA GLY A 17 6.84 -17.98 17.21
C GLY A 17 5.56 -17.11 17.12
N LYS A 18 5.58 -15.96 17.80
CA LYS A 18 4.45 -15.01 17.78
C LYS A 18 4.22 -14.37 16.41
N LEU A 19 5.25 -14.24 15.57
CA LEU A 19 5.10 -13.67 14.23
C LEU A 19 4.20 -14.52 13.33
N GLY A 20 4.06 -15.82 13.62
CA GLY A 20 3.16 -16.71 12.89
C GLY A 20 1.68 -16.29 12.89
N HIS A 21 1.28 -15.39 13.79
CA HIS A 21 -0.12 -14.94 13.95
C HIS A 21 -0.24 -13.43 14.16
N THR A 22 0.81 -12.67 13.86
CA THR A 22 0.86 -11.23 14.12
C THR A 22 1.13 -10.48 12.83
N LEU A 23 0.42 -9.37 12.65
CA LEU A 23 0.79 -8.34 11.70
C LEU A 23 1.58 -7.28 12.46
N VAL A 24 2.76 -6.97 11.99
CA VAL A 24 3.64 -5.92 12.54
C VAL A 24 3.72 -4.78 11.55
N TRP A 25 3.64 -3.58 12.06
CA TRP A 25 3.77 -2.36 11.27
C TRP A 25 4.38 -1.26 12.14
N GLU A 26 5.30 -0.48 11.58
CA GLU A 26 5.90 0.67 12.25
C GLU A 26 5.34 2.00 11.71
N SER A 27 5.36 3.03 12.54
CA SER A 27 4.92 4.38 12.16
C SER A 27 6.05 5.26 11.62
N ALA A 28 7.31 4.81 11.70
CA ALA A 28 8.46 5.51 11.13
C ALA A 28 8.38 5.57 9.60
N ARG A 29 9.09 6.53 9.00
CA ARG A 29 9.20 6.64 7.54
C ARG A 29 10.67 6.63 7.13
N PRO A 30 11.03 5.82 6.11
CA PRO A 30 10.21 4.83 5.41
C PRO A 30 9.84 3.67 6.35
N TYR A 31 8.55 3.29 6.37
CA TYR A 31 8.06 2.28 7.30
C TYR A 31 8.40 0.86 6.88
N LEU A 32 8.28 -0.04 7.84
CA LEU A 32 8.35 -1.49 7.68
C LEU A 32 7.00 -2.08 8.06
N TYR A 33 6.53 -3.06 7.30
CA TYR A 33 5.43 -3.93 7.69
C TYR A 33 5.76 -5.38 7.39
N LEU A 34 5.24 -6.29 8.19
CA LEU A 34 5.41 -7.71 7.95
C LEU A 34 4.23 -8.52 8.50
N ARG A 35 3.97 -9.64 7.87
CA ARG A 35 3.02 -10.67 8.31
C ARG A 35 3.44 -12.03 7.84
N SER A 36 2.97 -13.08 8.53
CA SER A 36 3.10 -14.45 8.04
C SER A 36 1.99 -14.81 7.05
N THR A 37 2.25 -15.79 6.19
CA THR A 37 1.25 -16.48 5.39
C THR A 37 0.83 -17.79 6.09
N GLN A 38 -0.22 -18.43 5.58
CA GLN A 38 -0.67 -19.73 6.10
C GLN A 38 0.39 -20.83 5.94
N GLU A 39 1.23 -20.71 4.90
CA GLU A 39 2.32 -21.63 4.60
C GLU A 39 3.59 -21.34 5.42
N GLY A 40 3.54 -20.38 6.34
CA GLY A 40 4.68 -20.04 7.19
C GLY A 40 5.74 -19.15 6.54
N ARG A 41 5.44 -18.51 5.41
CA ARG A 41 6.33 -17.50 4.82
C ARG A 41 6.16 -16.16 5.54
N LEU A 42 7.22 -15.37 5.65
CA LEU A 42 7.10 -13.96 5.99
C LEU A 42 6.98 -13.13 4.71
N LEU A 43 5.93 -12.31 4.65
CA LEU A 43 5.77 -11.23 3.68
C LEU A 43 6.22 -9.96 4.37
N ILE A 44 7.23 -9.30 3.83
CA ILE A 44 7.88 -8.12 4.38
C ILE A 44 7.86 -7.02 3.32
N GLY A 45 7.48 -5.80 3.70
CA GLY A 45 7.44 -4.70 2.77
C GLY A 45 7.61 -3.33 3.42
N GLY A 46 7.74 -2.32 2.56
CA GLY A 46 8.01 -0.94 2.94
C GLY A 46 9.06 -0.30 2.07
N GLU A 47 9.92 0.52 2.68
CA GLU A 47 11.01 1.25 2.01
C GLU A 47 10.53 2.11 0.83
N ASP A 48 9.35 2.71 0.98
CA ASP A 48 8.74 3.56 -0.04
C ASP A 48 9.67 4.70 -0.44
N ASP A 49 9.70 4.98 -1.75
CA ASP A 49 10.43 6.12 -2.31
C ASP A 49 9.63 6.80 -3.43
N ASP A 50 10.16 7.90 -3.95
CA ASP A 50 9.50 8.71 -4.98
C ASP A 50 9.85 8.27 -6.41
N GLU A 51 10.48 7.10 -6.58
CA GLU A 51 10.74 6.56 -7.90
C GLU A 51 9.46 6.01 -8.53
N ASP A 52 9.06 6.55 -9.67
CA ASP A 52 7.85 6.17 -10.40
C ASP A 52 8.14 5.57 -11.78
N ILE A 53 9.40 5.61 -12.23
CA ILE A 53 9.84 5.01 -13.49
C ILE A 53 10.07 3.52 -13.27
N ALA A 54 9.33 2.68 -13.99
CA ALA A 54 9.31 1.23 -13.79
C ALA A 54 10.71 0.59 -13.82
N GLU A 55 11.52 0.93 -14.82
CA GLU A 55 12.86 0.39 -15.00
C GLU A 55 13.80 0.75 -13.82
N ARG A 56 13.68 1.97 -13.31
CA ARG A 56 14.49 2.44 -12.17
C ARG A 56 14.02 1.81 -10.87
N ARG A 57 12.70 1.71 -10.66
CA ARG A 57 12.10 1.01 -9.52
C ARG A 57 12.57 -0.44 -9.49
N ASP A 58 12.45 -1.14 -10.60
CA ASP A 58 12.78 -2.58 -10.69
C ASP A 58 14.27 -2.82 -10.44
N ALA A 59 15.15 -1.92 -10.87
CA ALA A 59 16.57 -1.99 -10.57
C ALA A 59 16.89 -1.88 -9.07
N ARG A 60 16.02 -1.28 -8.26
CA ARG A 60 16.19 -1.12 -6.80
C ARG A 60 15.63 -2.28 -5.98
N VAL A 61 14.83 -3.17 -6.58
CA VAL A 61 14.09 -4.20 -5.84
C VAL A 61 15.00 -5.03 -4.93
N MET A 62 16.16 -5.49 -5.43
CA MET A 62 17.06 -6.34 -4.64
C MET A 62 17.78 -5.58 -3.52
N GLU A 63 18.12 -4.31 -3.74
CA GLU A 63 18.70 -3.45 -2.70
C GLU A 63 17.69 -3.20 -1.58
N LYS A 64 16.46 -2.82 -1.94
CA LYS A 64 15.36 -2.59 -1.00
C LYS A 64 14.99 -3.84 -0.21
N ALA A 65 14.97 -5.00 -0.87
CA ALA A 65 14.72 -6.28 -0.19
C ALA A 65 15.79 -6.57 0.88
N ARG A 66 17.07 -6.34 0.59
CA ARG A 66 18.16 -6.49 1.57
C ARG A 66 18.02 -5.52 2.74
N THR A 67 17.66 -4.25 2.46
CA THR A 67 17.42 -3.24 3.50
C THR A 67 16.28 -3.67 4.42
N LEU A 68 15.16 -4.14 3.85
CA LEU A 68 14.02 -4.65 4.61
C LEU A 68 14.39 -5.88 5.45
N ALA A 69 15.15 -6.82 4.88
CA ALA A 69 15.62 -8.00 5.61
C ALA A 69 16.48 -7.60 6.81
N ALA A 70 17.47 -6.72 6.62
CA ALA A 70 18.33 -6.22 7.70
C ALA A 70 17.53 -5.50 8.82
N LYS A 71 16.46 -4.76 8.48
CA LYS A 71 15.56 -4.15 9.47
C LYS A 71 14.85 -5.20 10.32
N VAL A 72 14.36 -6.27 9.69
CA VAL A 72 13.69 -7.36 10.43
C VAL A 72 14.69 -8.09 11.32
N GLU A 73 15.86 -8.44 10.83
CA GLU A 73 16.92 -9.09 11.61
C GLU A 73 17.41 -8.23 12.79
N ALA A 74 17.43 -6.91 12.63
CA ALA A 74 17.74 -6.00 13.76
C ALA A 74 16.69 -6.04 14.87
N LEU A 75 15.40 -6.29 14.53
CA LEU A 75 14.30 -6.42 15.49
C LEU A 75 14.19 -7.83 16.06
N TRP A 76 14.56 -8.84 15.30
CA TRP A 76 14.55 -10.26 15.65
C TRP A 76 15.86 -10.93 15.26
N PRO A 77 16.92 -10.78 16.07
CA PRO A 77 18.26 -11.28 15.74
C PRO A 77 18.36 -12.80 15.55
N ASP A 78 17.40 -13.55 16.06
CA ASP A 78 17.33 -15.01 15.90
C ASP A 78 16.71 -15.44 14.56
N LEU A 79 16.22 -14.48 13.76
CA LEU A 79 15.68 -14.75 12.42
C LEU A 79 16.76 -14.53 11.36
N GLU A 80 16.96 -15.54 10.52
CA GLU A 80 17.71 -15.39 9.27
C GLU A 80 16.69 -15.13 8.14
N ILE A 81 16.75 -13.94 7.53
CA ILE A 81 15.77 -13.50 6.53
C ILE A 81 16.36 -13.58 5.13
N ASN A 82 15.93 -14.57 4.38
CA ASN A 82 16.34 -14.78 2.99
C ASN A 82 15.21 -14.39 2.04
N PRO A 83 15.31 -13.24 1.31
CA PRO A 83 14.35 -12.87 0.28
C PRO A 83 14.34 -13.88 -0.87
N THR A 84 13.21 -14.57 -1.10
CA THR A 84 13.09 -15.57 -2.16
C THR A 84 12.41 -15.00 -3.40
N PHE A 85 11.32 -14.24 -3.22
CA PHE A 85 10.63 -13.57 -4.30
C PHE A 85 10.43 -12.10 -3.93
N CYS A 86 10.98 -11.21 -4.76
CA CYS A 86 11.03 -9.76 -4.50
C CYS A 86 10.32 -8.99 -5.62
N TRP A 87 9.62 -7.93 -5.26
CA TRP A 87 8.96 -7.04 -6.24
C TRP A 87 8.86 -5.61 -5.74
N GLY A 88 8.60 -4.70 -6.67
CA GLY A 88 8.20 -3.32 -6.38
C GLY A 88 6.91 -2.98 -7.09
N GLY A 89 6.13 -2.08 -6.51
CA GLY A 89 4.88 -1.58 -7.07
C GLY A 89 4.79 -0.07 -6.99
N THR A 90 4.37 0.57 -8.10
CA THR A 90 4.12 2.01 -8.11
C THR A 90 2.64 2.29 -7.87
N PHE A 91 2.35 3.26 -7.03
CA PHE A 91 1.00 3.74 -6.74
C PHE A 91 0.92 5.26 -6.81
N ALA A 92 -0.25 5.77 -7.18
CA ALA A 92 -0.56 7.19 -7.13
C ALA A 92 -1.09 7.56 -5.74
N GLU A 93 -0.64 8.68 -5.24
CA GLU A 93 -1.08 9.28 -3.97
C GLU A 93 -1.43 10.74 -4.23
N THR A 94 -2.48 11.22 -3.60
CA THR A 94 -2.87 12.63 -3.61
C THR A 94 -2.21 13.37 -2.45
N ASP A 95 -2.14 14.69 -2.52
CA ASP A 95 -1.55 15.51 -1.45
C ASP A 95 -2.30 15.39 -0.12
N ASP A 96 -3.61 15.12 -0.17
CA ASP A 96 -4.45 14.91 1.01
C ASP A 96 -4.58 13.43 1.43
N GLY A 97 -3.95 12.51 0.70
CA GLY A 97 -3.97 11.06 0.97
C GLY A 97 -5.32 10.39 0.68
N LEU A 98 -6.29 11.08 0.08
CA LEU A 98 -7.61 10.56 -0.24
C LEU A 98 -7.74 10.23 -1.73
N PRO A 99 -8.30 9.08 -2.11
CA PRO A 99 -8.54 8.73 -3.50
C PRO A 99 -9.63 9.59 -4.15
N TYR A 100 -9.78 9.44 -5.45
CA TYR A 100 -10.85 10.03 -6.23
C TYR A 100 -11.83 8.96 -6.72
N PHE A 101 -13.13 9.18 -6.52
CA PHE A 101 -14.21 8.33 -7.02
C PHE A 101 -15.30 9.16 -7.68
N GLY A 102 -15.78 8.71 -8.84
CA GLY A 102 -16.92 9.31 -9.49
C GLY A 102 -16.68 9.77 -10.92
N PRO A 103 -17.64 10.49 -11.52
CA PRO A 103 -17.53 10.97 -12.87
C PRO A 103 -16.62 12.19 -13.00
N HIS A 104 -16.00 12.34 -14.17
CA HIS A 104 -15.30 13.56 -14.55
C HIS A 104 -16.16 14.36 -15.52
N GLU A 105 -16.34 15.64 -15.27
CA GLU A 105 -17.25 16.52 -16.02
C GLU A 105 -17.01 16.48 -17.54
N SER A 106 -15.75 16.51 -17.98
CA SER A 106 -15.40 16.52 -19.40
C SER A 106 -15.71 15.22 -20.13
N LEU A 107 -15.92 14.11 -19.42
CA LEU A 107 -16.16 12.77 -20.00
C LEU A 107 -17.59 12.30 -19.85
N GLY A 108 -18.42 13.11 -19.19
CA GLY A 108 -19.85 12.87 -19.00
C GLY A 108 -20.18 11.92 -17.85
N PRO A 109 -21.47 11.79 -17.50
CA PRO A 109 -21.91 11.19 -16.25
C PRO A 109 -21.82 9.65 -16.22
N ARG A 110 -21.46 9.01 -17.32
CA ARG A 110 -21.34 7.54 -17.39
C ARG A 110 -19.92 7.03 -17.35
N VAL A 111 -18.94 7.92 -17.30
CA VAL A 111 -17.52 7.56 -17.16
C VAL A 111 -17.12 7.81 -15.72
N HIS A 112 -16.90 6.74 -14.96
CA HIS A 112 -16.54 6.81 -13.56
C HIS A 112 -15.07 6.44 -13.37
N PHE A 113 -14.42 7.17 -12.47
CA PHE A 113 -13.04 6.94 -12.09
C PHE A 113 -12.95 6.37 -10.67
N ALA A 114 -11.92 5.61 -10.43
CA ALA A 114 -11.50 5.09 -9.14
C ALA A 114 -9.97 5.08 -9.13
N MET A 115 -9.33 6.06 -8.51
CA MET A 115 -7.89 6.26 -8.66
C MET A 115 -7.23 6.92 -7.45
N ALA A 116 -5.88 6.82 -7.41
CA ALA A 116 -5.02 7.44 -6.40
C ALA A 116 -5.27 6.90 -4.98
N TYR A 117 -5.33 5.58 -4.83
CA TYR A 117 -5.57 4.90 -3.56
C TYR A 117 -4.43 5.03 -2.54
N GLY A 118 -3.25 5.50 -2.96
CA GLY A 118 -2.06 5.45 -2.13
C GLY A 118 -1.73 4.04 -1.64
N GLY A 119 -1.16 3.93 -0.45
CA GLY A 119 -0.85 2.65 0.19
C GLY A 119 -2.06 1.91 0.79
N ASN A 120 -3.26 2.50 0.77
CA ASN A 120 -4.47 1.97 1.43
C ASN A 120 -5.48 1.35 0.44
N GLY A 121 -4.97 0.74 -0.64
CA GLY A 121 -5.77 0.24 -1.75
C GLY A 121 -6.92 -0.70 -1.34
N ILE A 122 -6.73 -1.61 -0.39
CA ILE A 122 -7.78 -2.54 0.06
C ILE A 122 -8.96 -1.78 0.68
N THR A 123 -8.69 -0.88 1.63
CA THR A 123 -9.72 -0.08 2.31
C THR A 123 -10.47 0.80 1.30
N TYR A 124 -9.74 1.52 0.48
CA TYR A 124 -10.33 2.44 -0.49
C TYR A 124 -11.05 1.73 -1.63
N SER A 125 -10.64 0.54 -2.04
CA SER A 125 -11.38 -0.26 -3.02
C SER A 125 -12.77 -0.64 -2.49
N MET A 126 -12.89 -1.01 -1.22
CA MET A 126 -14.18 -1.33 -0.61
C MET A 126 -15.09 -0.10 -0.53
N ILE A 127 -14.56 1.03 -0.05
CA ILE A 127 -15.31 2.30 0.02
C ILE A 127 -15.72 2.75 -1.38
N GLY A 128 -14.80 2.71 -2.33
CA GLY A 128 -15.03 3.11 -3.72
C GLY A 128 -16.08 2.27 -4.40
N ALA A 129 -16.09 0.96 -4.18
CA ALA A 129 -17.10 0.07 -4.74
C ALA A 129 -18.52 0.44 -4.25
N GLN A 130 -18.68 0.74 -2.96
CA GLN A 130 -19.96 1.15 -2.38
C GLN A 130 -20.40 2.53 -2.92
N LEU A 131 -19.46 3.48 -3.01
CA LEU A 131 -19.72 4.82 -3.51
C LEU A 131 -20.11 4.81 -4.99
N LEU A 132 -19.32 4.15 -5.84
CA LEU A 132 -19.60 4.05 -7.27
C LEU A 132 -20.92 3.34 -7.53
N ARG A 133 -21.23 2.29 -6.78
CA ARG A 133 -22.54 1.63 -6.84
C ARG A 133 -23.67 2.61 -6.54
N ALA A 134 -23.57 3.39 -5.46
CA ALA A 134 -24.59 4.37 -5.11
C ALA A 134 -24.76 5.41 -6.23
N LEU A 135 -23.67 5.93 -6.79
CA LEU A 135 -23.72 6.88 -7.91
C LEU A 135 -24.40 6.30 -9.16
N ILE A 136 -24.06 5.05 -9.52
CA ILE A 136 -24.66 4.37 -10.68
C ILE A 136 -26.16 4.12 -10.48
N GLU A 137 -26.57 3.83 -9.25
CA GLU A 137 -27.99 3.65 -8.85
C GLU A 137 -28.73 4.99 -8.65
N GLY A 138 -28.08 6.14 -8.83
CA GLY A 138 -28.67 7.47 -8.63
C GLY A 138 -28.93 7.80 -7.15
N ARG A 139 -28.23 7.18 -6.24
CA ARG A 139 -28.33 7.43 -4.79
C ARG A 139 -27.18 8.27 -4.29
N GLU A 140 -27.42 9.05 -3.27
CA GLU A 140 -26.38 9.75 -2.54
C GLU A 140 -25.59 8.78 -1.65
N HIS A 141 -24.28 9.06 -1.48
CA HIS A 141 -23.42 8.35 -0.55
C HIS A 141 -22.83 9.35 0.45
N PRO A 142 -22.80 9.06 1.77
CA PRO A 142 -22.31 10.01 2.79
C PRO A 142 -20.89 10.50 2.54
N LEU A 143 -20.04 9.71 1.92
CA LEU A 143 -18.67 10.06 1.58
C LEU A 143 -18.50 10.60 0.15
N GLY A 144 -19.60 10.84 -0.59
CA GLY A 144 -19.54 11.25 -1.99
C GLY A 144 -18.75 12.56 -2.20
N ALA A 145 -19.03 13.57 -1.41
CA ALA A 145 -18.34 14.85 -1.49
C ALA A 145 -16.84 14.73 -1.15
N LEU A 146 -16.50 13.91 -0.15
CA LEU A 146 -15.12 13.71 0.32
C LEU A 146 -14.21 13.10 -0.75
N PHE A 147 -14.74 12.22 -1.58
CA PHE A 147 -13.97 11.51 -2.61
C PHE A 147 -14.27 12.01 -4.04
N SER A 148 -15.01 13.11 -4.19
CA SER A 148 -15.33 13.67 -5.49
C SER A 148 -14.08 14.17 -6.23
N LEU A 149 -14.10 14.07 -7.57
CA LEU A 149 -13.08 14.67 -8.42
C LEU A 149 -13.11 16.22 -8.39
N GLN A 150 -14.23 16.80 -7.97
CA GLN A 150 -14.41 18.25 -7.78
C GLN A 150 -14.10 18.72 -6.36
N ARG A 151 -13.68 17.83 -5.44
CA ARG A 151 -13.33 18.25 -4.09
C ARG A 151 -12.17 19.25 -4.14
N GLU A 152 -12.24 20.29 -3.33
CA GLU A 152 -11.09 21.15 -3.10
C GLU A 152 -10.02 20.38 -2.32
N PRO A 153 -8.73 20.50 -2.71
CA PRO A 153 -7.64 19.89 -1.93
C PRO A 153 -7.72 20.37 -0.48
N SER A 154 -7.76 19.43 0.46
CA SER A 154 -7.72 19.80 1.88
C SER A 154 -6.44 20.58 2.17
N MET A 155 -6.56 21.77 2.77
CA MET A 155 -5.43 22.62 3.21
C MET A 155 -4.60 21.99 4.35
N ALA A 156 -4.73 20.70 4.59
CA ALA A 156 -4.12 19.97 5.71
C ALA A 156 -2.89 19.16 5.30
N SER A 157 -1.95 19.75 4.58
CA SER A 157 -0.61 19.14 4.47
C SER A 157 0.50 20.16 4.30
N THR A 158 0.66 21.02 5.32
CA THR A 158 1.94 21.71 5.52
C THR A 158 2.60 21.17 6.78
N ARG A 159 2.85 19.86 6.82
CA ARG A 159 3.82 19.27 7.76
C ARG A 159 4.72 18.32 6.96
N ARG A 160 5.83 18.89 6.51
CA ARG A 160 7.00 18.14 6.06
C ARG A 160 7.69 17.49 7.26
#